data_f8e8092a8abc4951171eff8181caece1
#
_entry.id   f8e8092a8abc4951171eff8181caece1
#
_cell.length_a   1.000
_cell.length_b   1.000
_cell.length_c   1.000
_cell.angle_alpha   90.00
_cell.angle_beta   90.00
_cell.angle_gamma   90.00
#
_symmetry.space_group_name_H-M   'P 1'
#
loop_
_entity.id
_entity.type
_entity.pdbx_description
1 polymer ?
#
loop_
_entity_poly.entity_id
_entity_poly.type
_entity_poly.pdbx_seq_one_letter_code
_entity_poly.pdbx_strand_id
1 'polypeptide(L)'
;MPEGPEIRRAADRLSHVLCGQSLTDVYFFSEELKAFEKILKGSRVEAIVTRGKALLTSLDSGYTIYSHNQLYGRWNIVKAGHFPKTKRSLRMALDTHSHRALLFSASDINVLQSEVIEDHPFLAKIGPDILDEGLTWKVVSRRLLSDKFRNRQLA
;
A
#
# COMPACT_ATOMS: atom_id res chain seq x y z
N MET A 1 -15.43 -6.88 1.07
CA MET A 1 -14.24 -6.08 1.43
C MET A 1 -13.01 -6.96 1.32
N PRO A 2 -11.96 -6.51 0.64
CA PRO A 2 -10.73 -7.29 0.56
C PRO A 2 -10.16 -7.56 1.95
N GLU A 3 -9.76 -8.80 2.20
CA GLU A 3 -9.17 -9.24 3.46
C GLU A 3 -7.62 -9.28 3.36
N GLY A 4 -6.93 -9.45 4.49
CA GLY A 4 -5.47 -9.48 4.54
C GLY A 4 -4.81 -10.40 3.50
N PRO A 5 -5.24 -11.67 3.34
CA PRO A 5 -4.68 -12.56 2.33
C PRO A 5 -4.86 -12.09 0.88
N GLU A 6 -5.94 -11.39 0.58
CA GLU A 6 -6.19 -10.83 -0.76
C GLU A 6 -5.28 -9.62 -1.03
N ILE A 7 -5.09 -8.76 -0.03
CA ILE A 7 -4.15 -7.64 -0.11
C ILE A 7 -2.72 -8.15 -0.25
N ARG A 8 -2.35 -9.21 0.48
CA ARG A 8 -1.02 -9.83 0.34
C ARG A 8 -0.80 -10.37 -1.06
N ARG A 9 -1.76 -11.09 -1.64
CA ARG A 9 -1.66 -11.54 -3.04
C ARG A 9 -1.55 -10.38 -4.04
N ALA A 10 -2.24 -9.28 -3.78
CA ALA A 10 -2.10 -8.07 -4.59
C ALA A 10 -0.68 -7.48 -4.46
N ALA A 11 -0.15 -7.37 -3.24
CA ALA A 11 1.20 -6.91 -2.97
C ALA A 11 2.25 -7.78 -3.68
N ASP A 12 2.14 -9.10 -3.61
CA ASP A 12 3.06 -10.04 -4.25
C ASP A 12 3.07 -9.85 -5.78
N ARG A 13 1.90 -9.71 -6.41
CA ARG A 13 1.81 -9.44 -7.86
C ARG A 13 2.38 -8.08 -8.24
N LEU A 14 2.12 -7.05 -7.45
CA LEU A 14 2.67 -5.71 -7.66
C LEU A 14 4.18 -5.70 -7.48
N SER A 15 4.69 -6.36 -6.45
CA SER A 15 6.13 -6.50 -6.20
C SER A 15 6.85 -7.13 -7.38
N HIS A 16 6.26 -8.16 -7.97
CA HIS A 16 6.85 -8.85 -9.12
C HIS A 16 7.08 -7.93 -10.33
N VAL A 17 6.21 -6.95 -10.55
CA VAL A 17 6.29 -6.07 -11.73
C VAL A 17 6.87 -4.68 -11.45
N LEU A 18 6.83 -4.22 -10.19
CA LEU A 18 7.24 -2.86 -9.84
C LEU A 18 8.55 -2.79 -9.07
N CYS A 19 8.86 -3.76 -8.18
CA CYS A 19 10.08 -3.68 -7.38
C CYS A 19 11.34 -3.70 -8.23
N GLY A 20 12.26 -2.80 -7.92
CA GLY A 20 13.48 -2.57 -8.70
C GLY A 20 13.28 -1.73 -9.97
N GLN A 21 12.05 -1.38 -10.33
CA GLN A 21 11.74 -0.56 -11.50
C GLN A 21 11.61 0.92 -11.11
N SER A 22 12.03 1.80 -12.02
CA SER A 22 11.79 3.24 -11.89
C SER A 22 10.42 3.60 -12.43
N LEU A 23 9.72 4.48 -11.72
CA LEU A 23 8.43 5.00 -12.14
C LEU A 23 8.61 6.00 -13.30
N THR A 24 8.10 5.65 -14.47
CA THR A 24 8.13 6.53 -15.66
C THR A 24 7.06 7.60 -15.59
N ASP A 25 5.96 7.28 -14.92
CA ASP A 25 4.89 8.24 -14.62
C ASP A 25 4.11 7.83 -13.37
N VAL A 26 3.49 8.81 -12.73
CA VAL A 26 2.66 8.65 -11.53
C VAL A 26 1.40 9.50 -11.70
N TYR A 27 0.26 8.93 -11.38
CA TYR A 27 -1.03 9.62 -11.42
C TYR A 27 -1.79 9.44 -10.10
N PHE A 28 -2.31 10.53 -9.58
CA PHE A 28 -3.26 10.56 -8.46
C PHE A 28 -4.55 11.30 -8.86
N PHE A 29 -5.68 10.74 -8.52
CA PHE A 29 -6.98 11.38 -8.73
C PHE A 29 -7.20 12.57 -7.78
N SER A 30 -6.74 12.45 -6.52
CA SER A 30 -6.90 13.49 -5.51
C SER A 30 -6.04 14.71 -5.80
N GLU A 31 -6.62 15.90 -5.75
CA GLU A 31 -5.89 17.16 -5.94
C GLU A 31 -4.78 17.37 -4.90
N GLU A 32 -5.01 16.91 -3.66
CA GLU A 32 -4.03 17.00 -2.57
C GLU A 32 -2.74 16.23 -2.87
N LEU A 33 -2.81 15.20 -3.71
CA LEU A 33 -1.67 14.35 -4.06
C LEU A 33 -1.01 14.74 -5.40
N LYS A 34 -1.58 15.68 -6.14
CA LYS A 34 -1.06 16.09 -7.46
C LYS A 34 0.40 16.57 -7.45
N ALA A 35 0.80 17.26 -6.41
CA ALA A 35 2.18 17.73 -6.28
C ALA A 35 3.18 16.56 -6.21
N PHE A 36 2.78 15.42 -5.66
CA PHE A 36 3.62 14.24 -5.54
C PHE A 36 3.87 13.51 -6.87
N GLU A 37 3.00 13.69 -7.87
CA GLU A 37 3.19 13.06 -9.19
C GLU A 37 4.58 13.38 -9.78
N LYS A 38 4.99 14.66 -9.68
CA LYS A 38 6.31 15.10 -10.16
C LYS A 38 7.46 14.65 -9.24
N ILE A 39 7.23 14.64 -7.92
CA ILE A 39 8.24 14.28 -6.92
C ILE A 39 8.59 12.78 -7.03
N LEU A 40 7.58 11.94 -7.24
CA LEU A 40 7.74 10.49 -7.26
C LEU A 40 8.14 9.95 -8.64
N LYS A 41 7.93 10.72 -9.70
CA LYS A 41 8.36 10.34 -11.06
C LYS A 41 9.87 10.19 -11.11
N GLY A 42 10.34 9.08 -11.65
CA GLY A 42 11.76 8.71 -11.70
C GLY A 42 12.26 7.95 -10.48
N SER A 43 11.51 7.92 -9.37
CA SER A 43 11.87 7.13 -8.20
C SER A 43 11.77 5.64 -8.50
N ARG A 44 12.66 4.86 -7.87
CA ARG A 44 12.64 3.40 -7.95
C ARG A 44 11.79 2.83 -6.82
N VAL A 45 10.99 1.83 -7.14
CA VAL A 45 10.24 1.07 -6.14
C VAL A 45 11.19 0.11 -5.42
N GLU A 46 11.38 0.30 -4.13
CA GLU A 46 12.25 -0.53 -3.29
C GLU A 46 11.53 -1.75 -2.75
N ALA A 47 10.33 -1.54 -2.20
CA ALA A 47 9.56 -2.61 -1.58
C ALA A 47 8.07 -2.33 -1.64
N ILE A 48 7.28 -3.41 -1.70
CA ILE A 48 5.83 -3.37 -1.53
C ILE A 48 5.46 -4.38 -0.46
N VAL A 49 4.92 -3.88 0.65
CA VAL A 49 4.58 -4.70 1.82
C VAL A 49 3.16 -4.43 2.27
N THR A 50 2.59 -5.37 3.00
CA THR A 50 1.28 -5.21 3.61
C THR A 50 1.40 -4.92 5.11
N ARG A 51 0.48 -4.12 5.63
CA ARG A 51 0.28 -3.88 7.05
C ARG A 51 -1.22 -3.97 7.34
N GLY A 52 -1.68 -5.13 7.79
CA GLY A 52 -3.10 -5.44 7.85
C GLY A 52 -3.74 -5.39 6.46
N LYS A 53 -4.74 -4.53 6.28
CA LYS A 53 -5.42 -4.32 4.98
C LYS A 53 -4.84 -3.16 4.17
N ALA A 54 -3.78 -2.53 4.63
CA ALA A 54 -3.06 -1.50 3.91
C ALA A 54 -1.90 -2.08 3.10
N LEU A 55 -1.59 -1.41 2.00
CA LEU A 55 -0.46 -1.70 1.14
C LEU A 55 0.47 -0.49 1.15
N LEU A 56 1.75 -0.73 1.41
CA LEU A 56 2.79 0.29 1.47
C LEU A 56 3.78 0.06 0.33
N THR A 57 3.93 1.08 -0.52
CA THR A 57 4.92 1.10 -1.61
C THR A 57 6.03 2.06 -1.25
N SER A 58 7.20 1.55 -0.89
CA SER A 58 8.37 2.35 -0.52
C SER A 58 9.21 2.67 -1.75
N LEU A 59 9.68 3.91 -1.83
CA LEU A 59 10.46 4.45 -2.93
C LEU A 59 11.84 4.93 -2.46
N ASP A 60 12.85 4.83 -3.32
CA ASP A 60 14.21 5.28 -3.04
C ASP A 60 14.34 6.80 -2.83
N SER A 61 13.32 7.55 -3.20
CA SER A 61 13.21 8.99 -2.92
C SER A 61 12.90 9.33 -1.45
N GLY A 62 12.75 8.33 -0.58
CA GLY A 62 12.42 8.53 0.84
C GLY A 62 10.93 8.70 1.11
N TYR A 63 10.08 8.46 0.13
CA TYR A 63 8.62 8.50 0.27
C TYR A 63 8.04 7.09 0.27
N THR A 64 6.92 6.93 0.97
CA THR A 64 6.09 5.72 0.93
C THR A 64 4.67 6.09 0.54
N ILE A 65 4.12 5.39 -0.43
CA ILE A 65 2.72 5.50 -0.82
C ILE A 65 1.93 4.50 0.03
N TYR A 66 1.02 5.02 0.84
CA TYR A 66 0.02 4.25 1.56
C TYR A 66 -1.23 4.11 0.71
N SER A 67 -1.78 2.92 0.60
CA SER A 67 -3.10 2.70 -0.02
C SER A 67 -3.91 1.66 0.75
N HIS A 68 -5.20 1.91 0.86
CA HIS A 68 -6.15 0.99 1.49
C HIS A 68 -7.32 0.78 0.53
N ASN A 69 -7.58 -0.48 0.17
CA ASN A 69 -8.62 -0.79 -0.84
C ASN A 69 -10.04 -0.50 -0.36
N GLN A 70 -10.27 -0.38 0.95
CA GLN A 70 -11.61 -0.20 1.50
C GLN A 70 -12.57 -1.30 1.02
N LEU A 71 -13.82 -0.95 0.64
CA LEU A 71 -14.82 -1.92 0.17
C LEU A 71 -14.67 -2.31 -1.31
N TYR A 72 -14.28 -1.35 -2.14
CA TYR A 72 -14.39 -1.47 -3.60
C TYR A 72 -13.08 -1.33 -4.34
N GLY A 73 -12.00 -1.02 -3.63
CA GLY A 73 -10.68 -0.83 -4.23
C GLY A 73 -10.18 -2.09 -4.91
N ARG A 74 -9.61 -1.93 -6.11
CA ARG A 74 -9.07 -3.03 -6.89
C ARG A 74 -7.80 -2.63 -7.62
N TRP A 75 -6.77 -3.43 -7.48
CA TRP A 75 -5.57 -3.33 -8.27
C TRP A 75 -5.67 -4.11 -9.57
N ASN A 76 -5.26 -3.48 -10.66
CA ASN A 76 -5.09 -4.11 -11.96
C ASN A 76 -3.65 -3.87 -12.44
N ILE A 77 -3.03 -4.89 -13.01
CA ILE A 77 -1.72 -4.81 -13.64
C ILE A 77 -1.92 -5.06 -15.12
N VAL A 78 -1.46 -4.14 -15.96
CA VAL A 78 -1.51 -4.24 -17.41
C VAL A 78 -0.14 -3.89 -18.00
N LYS A 79 0.07 -4.25 -19.26
CA LYS A 79 1.28 -3.84 -19.98
C LYS A 79 1.32 -2.33 -20.20
N ALA A 80 2.52 -1.78 -20.32
CA ALA A 80 2.72 -0.36 -20.62
C ALA A 80 1.91 0.06 -21.85
N GLY A 81 1.30 1.24 -21.76
CA GLY A 81 0.44 1.78 -22.82
C GLY A 81 -0.96 1.20 -22.90
N HIS A 82 -1.31 0.20 -22.10
CA HIS A 82 -2.65 -0.38 -22.08
C HIS A 82 -3.50 0.17 -20.93
N PHE A 83 -4.82 0.13 -21.11
CA PHE A 83 -5.80 0.49 -20.09
C PHE A 83 -6.97 -0.51 -20.13
N PRO A 84 -7.40 -1.08 -19.02
CA PRO A 84 -8.47 -2.07 -19.00
C PRO A 84 -9.82 -1.41 -19.30
N LYS A 85 -10.70 -2.13 -20.01
CA LYS A 85 -12.10 -1.71 -20.20
C LYS A 85 -12.82 -1.84 -18.85
N THR A 86 -13.10 -0.72 -18.20
CA THR A 86 -13.77 -0.69 -16.90
C THR A 86 -14.58 0.58 -16.73
N LYS A 87 -15.67 0.48 -15.98
CA LYS A 87 -16.47 1.63 -15.53
C LYS A 87 -15.99 2.18 -14.18
N ARG A 88 -14.95 1.58 -13.59
CA ARG A 88 -14.43 1.98 -12.29
C ARG A 88 -13.60 3.25 -12.40
N SER A 89 -13.68 4.12 -11.40
CA SER A 89 -12.88 5.33 -11.33
C SER A 89 -11.42 5.00 -10.99
N LEU A 90 -10.49 5.41 -11.84
CA LEU A 90 -9.05 5.32 -11.56
C LEU A 90 -8.71 6.29 -10.44
N ARG A 91 -8.00 5.82 -9.43
CA ARG A 91 -7.60 6.61 -8.27
C ARG A 91 -6.10 6.85 -8.19
N MET A 92 -5.31 5.86 -8.62
CA MET A 92 -3.86 5.96 -8.70
C MET A 92 -3.34 5.10 -9.84
N ALA A 93 -2.29 5.57 -10.50
CA ALA A 93 -1.50 4.77 -11.45
C ALA A 93 -0.02 4.92 -11.17
N LEU A 94 0.69 3.82 -11.20
CA LEU A 94 2.15 3.74 -11.13
C LEU A 94 2.63 3.06 -12.40
N ASP A 95 3.29 3.83 -13.26
CA ASP A 95 3.74 3.36 -14.57
C ASP A 95 5.25 3.08 -14.55
N THR A 96 5.65 1.98 -15.16
CA THR A 96 7.03 1.62 -15.46
C THR A 96 7.21 1.46 -16.96
N HIS A 97 8.43 1.16 -17.43
CA HIS A 97 8.66 0.89 -18.86
C HIS A 97 7.87 -0.31 -19.37
N SER A 98 7.57 -1.30 -18.55
CA SER A 98 6.95 -2.56 -18.95
C SER A 98 5.48 -2.71 -18.54
N HIS A 99 5.10 -2.14 -17.41
CA HIS A 99 3.78 -2.36 -16.80
C HIS A 99 3.19 -1.09 -16.23
N ARG A 100 1.87 -1.13 -16.07
CA ARG A 100 1.08 -0.15 -15.33
C ARG A 100 0.36 -0.84 -14.18
N ALA A 101 0.54 -0.33 -12.98
CA ALA A 101 -0.26 -0.73 -11.81
C ALA A 101 -1.34 0.33 -11.55
N LEU A 102 -2.58 -0.09 -11.66
CA LEU A 102 -3.75 0.80 -11.62
C LEU A 102 -4.63 0.45 -10.41
N LEU A 103 -4.88 1.42 -9.54
CA LEU A 103 -5.80 1.27 -8.40
C LEU A 103 -7.10 1.99 -8.70
N PHE A 104 -8.19 1.22 -8.72
CA PHE A 104 -9.54 1.71 -8.97
C PHE A 104 -10.38 1.74 -7.69
N SER A 105 -11.29 2.69 -7.61
CA SER A 105 -12.37 2.75 -6.61
C SER A 105 -11.90 2.74 -5.14
N ALA A 106 -10.68 3.19 -4.86
CA ALA A 106 -10.14 3.39 -3.51
C ALA A 106 -9.87 4.88 -3.29
N SER A 107 -10.26 5.42 -2.14
CA SER A 107 -10.07 6.83 -1.82
C SER A 107 -9.08 7.08 -0.68
N ASP A 108 -8.70 6.05 0.04
CA ASP A 108 -7.74 6.15 1.14
C ASP A 108 -6.32 5.91 0.63
N ILE A 109 -5.75 6.95 0.06
CA ILE A 109 -4.40 6.99 -0.51
C ILE A 109 -3.67 8.18 0.08
N ASN A 110 -2.45 7.96 0.58
CA ASN A 110 -1.60 8.98 1.14
C ASN A 110 -0.15 8.80 0.67
N VAL A 111 0.59 9.89 0.59
CA VAL A 111 2.03 9.89 0.35
C VAL A 111 2.70 10.52 1.56
N LEU A 112 3.60 9.79 2.19
CA LEU A 112 4.27 10.17 3.42
C LEU A 112 5.78 9.96 3.28
N GLN A 113 6.57 10.74 4.00
CA GLN A 113 7.98 10.42 4.18
C GLN A 113 8.09 9.07 4.89
N SER A 114 8.98 8.19 4.42
CA SER A 114 9.11 6.82 4.93
C SER A 114 9.47 6.78 6.43
N GLU A 115 10.16 7.79 6.92
CA GLU A 115 10.55 7.91 8.34
C GLU A 115 9.36 8.06 9.29
N VAL A 116 8.25 8.66 8.82
CA VAL A 116 7.05 8.93 9.63
C VAL A 116 5.85 8.05 9.25
N ILE A 117 6.06 7.02 8.44
CA ILE A 117 4.96 6.17 7.96
C ILE A 117 4.21 5.48 9.10
N GLU A 118 4.89 5.12 10.18
CA GLU A 118 4.30 4.47 11.35
C GLU A 118 3.36 5.42 12.14
N ASP A 119 3.47 6.73 11.93
CA ASP A 119 2.59 7.73 12.55
C ASP A 119 1.24 7.87 11.81
N HIS A 120 1.09 7.22 10.66
CA HIS A 120 -0.19 7.22 9.94
C HIS A 120 -1.31 6.70 10.85
N PRO A 121 -2.48 7.38 10.95
CA PRO A 121 -3.54 7.06 11.91
C PRO A 121 -4.02 5.61 11.87
N PHE A 122 -4.05 4.99 10.70
CA PHE A 122 -4.40 3.58 10.56
C PHE A 122 -3.26 2.67 11.06
N LEU A 123 -2.02 2.92 10.63
CA LEU A 123 -0.85 2.09 10.97
C LEU A 123 -0.53 2.15 12.47
N ALA A 124 -0.67 3.32 13.09
CA ALA A 124 -0.48 3.49 14.52
C ALA A 124 -1.47 2.66 15.39
N LYS A 125 -2.63 2.32 14.85
CA LYS A 125 -3.68 1.57 15.57
C LYS A 125 -3.61 0.07 15.38
N ILE A 126 -3.09 -0.40 14.24
CA ILE A 126 -2.99 -1.83 13.98
C ILE A 126 -1.86 -2.48 14.75
N GLY A 127 -2.04 -3.78 15.03
CA GLY A 127 -1.03 -4.59 15.66
C GLY A 127 0.01 -5.13 14.68
N PRO A 128 0.87 -6.05 15.18
CA PRO A 128 1.72 -6.84 14.30
C PRO A 128 0.89 -7.53 13.23
N ASP A 129 1.39 -7.57 12.00
CA ASP A 129 0.72 -8.29 10.92
C ASP A 129 0.87 -9.79 11.12
N ILE A 130 -0.25 -10.52 11.16
CA ILE A 130 -0.25 -11.98 11.32
C ILE A 130 0.37 -12.72 10.12
N LEU A 131 0.50 -12.05 8.98
CA LEU A 131 1.14 -12.57 7.76
C LEU A 131 2.64 -12.23 7.70
N ASP A 132 3.18 -11.55 8.70
CA ASP A 132 4.61 -11.26 8.80
C ASP A 132 5.36 -12.52 9.23
N GLU A 133 6.28 -12.98 8.39
CA GLU A 133 7.12 -14.15 8.67
C GLU A 133 8.03 -13.97 9.90
N GLY A 134 8.34 -12.74 10.26
CA GLY A 134 9.09 -12.37 11.46
C GLY A 134 8.26 -12.34 12.74
N LEU A 135 6.92 -12.51 12.66
CA LEU A 135 6.05 -12.44 13.81
C LEU A 135 6.25 -13.65 14.74
N THR A 136 6.61 -13.37 15.99
CA THR A 136 6.76 -14.40 17.02
C THR A 136 5.66 -14.30 18.08
N TRP A 137 5.34 -15.43 18.73
CA TRP A 137 4.38 -15.47 19.84
C TRP A 137 4.77 -14.50 20.97
N LYS A 138 6.07 -14.24 21.18
CA LYS A 138 6.55 -13.28 22.18
C LYS A 138 6.10 -11.84 21.88
N VAL A 139 6.09 -11.45 20.62
CA VAL A 139 5.62 -10.11 20.18
C VAL A 139 4.11 -10.00 20.43
N VAL A 140 3.36 -11.02 20.04
CA VAL A 140 1.90 -11.06 20.25
C VAL A 140 1.56 -11.06 21.74
N SER A 141 2.18 -11.91 22.54
CA SER A 141 1.95 -11.98 24.01
C SER A 141 2.24 -10.65 24.69
N ARG A 142 3.38 -10.03 24.40
CA ARG A 142 3.74 -8.73 24.98
C ARG A 142 2.67 -7.68 24.69
N ARG A 143 2.12 -7.67 23.47
CA ARG A 143 1.06 -6.73 23.10
C ARG A 143 -0.25 -7.02 23.83
N LEU A 144 -0.67 -8.28 23.90
CA LEU A 144 -1.90 -8.70 24.60
C LEU A 144 -1.83 -8.44 26.11
N LEU A 145 -0.66 -8.56 26.71
CA LEU A 145 -0.45 -8.28 28.14
C LEU A 145 -0.24 -6.78 28.44
N SER A 146 -0.20 -5.92 27.44
CA SER A 146 -0.07 -4.48 27.64
C SER A 146 -1.36 -3.89 28.25
N ASP A 147 -1.24 -2.77 28.97
CA ASP A 147 -2.35 -2.10 29.64
C ASP A 147 -3.50 -1.74 28.68
N LYS A 148 -3.20 -1.52 27.41
CA LYS A 148 -4.19 -1.24 26.36
C LYS A 148 -5.23 -2.36 26.18
N PHE A 149 -4.86 -3.62 26.44
CA PHE A 149 -5.71 -4.80 26.24
C PHE A 149 -6.11 -5.51 27.54
N ARG A 150 -5.58 -5.07 28.69
CA ARG A 150 -5.73 -5.74 30.00
C ARG A 150 -7.18 -6.07 30.37
N ASN A 151 -8.11 -5.20 29.99
CA ASN A 151 -9.54 -5.35 30.33
C ASN A 151 -10.43 -5.52 29.09
N ARG A 152 -9.86 -5.94 27.95
CA ARG A 152 -10.63 -6.19 26.72
C ARG A 152 -10.83 -7.67 26.54
N GLN A 153 -12.07 -8.05 26.22
CA GLN A 153 -12.34 -9.40 25.74
C GLN A 153 -11.73 -9.55 24.34
N LEU A 154 -11.09 -10.71 24.12
CA LEU A 154 -10.69 -11.13 22.79
C LEU A 154 -11.95 -11.59 22.06
N ALA A 155 -12.30 -10.90 21.00
CA ALA A 155 -13.42 -11.27 20.14
C ALA A 155 -12.99 -12.34 19.16
#